data_1bb6fbc4678de7fba2dfa131724b0528
#
_entry.id   1bb6fbc4678de7fba2dfa131724b0528
#
_cell.length_a   1.000
_cell.length_b   1.000
_cell.length_c   1.000
_cell.angle_alpha   90.00
_cell.angle_beta   90.00
_cell.angle_gamma   90.00
#
_symmetry.space_group_name_H-M   'P 1'
#
loop_
_entity.id
_entity.type
_entity.pdbx_description
1 polymer ?
#
loop_
_entity_poly.entity_id
_entity_poly.type
_entity_poly.pdbx_seq_one_letter_code
_entity_poly.pdbx_strand_id
1 'polypeptide(L)'
;VPRYYLGVDGGGTNCRVRLANEHLETLAEVKNGRSNLQIDGGEPAYKAISAGARDVFKAAGIDFSEAANTHACFGMAGGRMDSARDAFAARPWPFAGVKVYDDIDIAHAGALGGQEGGVVIIGTGSAAMSIVNGTRHQAGGWGFHIGDQMSGAILGRELVRYAVEAEDGLVEASPLTRAVIAELGGNNQAAMTWSFATEMDLRLLSRDGSEGCDDALVGRAPGEFGKLMPLWFDHLEKNDPVAQKLLAIQIGYIDTYVNWFKSHGASVMAIVGGLGQRLFPILQQHYGDFVALPKYEPLHGAVILAKQDFASN
;
A
#
# COMPACT_ATOMS: atom_id res chain seq x y z
N VAL A 1 30.69 14.23 4.27
CA VAL A 1 29.44 14.31 3.49
C VAL A 1 29.16 12.92 2.96
N PRO A 2 27.97 12.35 3.21
CA PRO A 2 27.63 11.01 2.72
C PRO A 2 27.64 11.02 1.18
N ARG A 3 28.20 9.95 0.61
CA ARG A 3 28.28 9.80 -0.85
C ARG A 3 27.04 9.13 -1.42
N TYR A 4 26.31 8.40 -0.58
CA TYR A 4 25.23 7.55 -1.02
C TYR A 4 24.02 7.64 -0.09
N TYR A 5 22.85 7.39 -0.65
CA TYR A 5 21.58 7.25 0.06
C TYR A 5 20.96 5.91 -0.28
N LEU A 6 20.50 5.20 0.75
CA LEU A 6 19.84 3.90 0.58
C LEU A 6 18.38 4.03 1.00
N GLY A 7 17.47 3.74 0.07
CA GLY A 7 16.04 3.65 0.30
C GLY A 7 15.57 2.21 0.38
N VAL A 8 14.66 1.93 1.31
CA VAL A 8 13.97 0.64 1.42
C VAL A 8 12.47 0.85 1.39
N ASP A 9 11.78 0.06 0.57
CA ASP A 9 10.33 -0.10 0.54
C ASP A 9 10.02 -1.52 1.01
N GLY A 10 9.69 -1.64 2.31
CA GLY A 10 9.52 -2.89 3.02
C GLY A 10 8.06 -3.29 3.13
N GLY A 11 7.58 -4.14 2.21
CA GLY A 11 6.21 -4.65 2.18
C GLY A 11 6.03 -6.03 2.82
N GLY A 12 4.76 -6.44 2.98
CA GLY A 12 4.39 -7.74 3.54
C GLY A 12 4.80 -8.95 2.68
N THR A 13 5.05 -8.74 1.38
CA THR A 13 5.42 -9.80 0.43
C THR A 13 6.82 -9.63 -0.14
N ASN A 14 7.28 -8.39 -0.29
CA ASN A 14 8.54 -8.04 -0.93
C ASN A 14 9.21 -6.89 -0.18
N CYS A 15 10.55 -6.87 -0.26
CA CYS A 15 11.40 -5.77 0.15
C CYS A 15 12.17 -5.29 -1.07
N ARG A 16 12.07 -4.01 -1.39
CA ARG A 16 12.89 -3.39 -2.44
C ARG A 16 13.93 -2.49 -1.79
N VAL A 17 15.16 -2.56 -2.28
CA VAL A 17 16.27 -1.76 -1.78
C VAL A 17 16.92 -1.04 -2.95
N ARG A 18 17.11 0.27 -2.84
CA ARG A 18 17.71 1.13 -3.85
C ARG A 18 18.89 1.88 -3.25
N LEU A 19 20.01 1.88 -3.98
CA LEU A 19 21.16 2.72 -3.71
C LEU A 19 21.16 3.87 -4.72
N ALA A 20 21.35 5.10 -4.24
CA ALA A 20 21.44 6.31 -5.05
C ALA A 20 22.65 7.15 -4.67
N ASN A 21 23.12 7.98 -5.61
CA ASN A 21 24.18 8.94 -5.38
C ASN A 21 23.67 10.24 -4.71
N GLU A 22 24.54 11.20 -4.54
CA GLU A 22 24.24 12.52 -3.94
C GLU A 22 23.19 13.35 -4.72
N HIS A 23 22.99 13.04 -6.01
CA HIS A 23 21.98 13.66 -6.87
C HIS A 23 20.66 12.89 -6.90
N LEU A 24 20.50 11.84 -6.05
CA LEU A 24 19.38 10.91 -6.00
C LEU A 24 19.19 10.07 -7.29
N GLU A 25 20.22 9.99 -8.11
CA GLU A 25 20.24 9.11 -9.27
C GLU A 25 20.42 7.66 -8.80
N THR A 26 19.56 6.77 -9.29
CA THR A 26 19.60 5.34 -8.95
C THR A 26 20.86 4.69 -9.51
N LEU A 27 21.70 4.12 -8.63
CA LEU A 27 22.88 3.36 -9.00
C LEU A 27 22.56 1.88 -9.18
N ALA A 28 21.73 1.33 -8.31
CA ALA A 28 21.21 -0.03 -8.38
C ALA A 28 19.92 -0.19 -7.59
N GLU A 29 19.18 -1.23 -7.93
CA GLU A 29 17.98 -1.68 -7.19
C GLU A 29 17.96 -3.20 -7.14
N VAL A 30 17.50 -3.73 -5.98
CA VAL A 30 17.33 -5.17 -5.78
C VAL A 30 16.01 -5.45 -5.07
N LYS A 31 15.51 -6.66 -5.25
CA LYS A 31 14.27 -7.13 -4.62
C LYS A 31 14.56 -8.35 -3.78
N ASN A 32 14.14 -8.32 -2.52
CA ASN A 32 14.34 -9.38 -1.53
C ASN A 32 13.01 -9.82 -0.90
N GLY A 33 13.08 -10.65 0.14
CA GLY A 33 11.96 -11.28 0.81
C GLY A 33 11.05 -10.34 1.60
N ARG A 34 10.20 -10.91 2.42
CA ARG A 34 9.21 -10.17 3.24
C ARG A 34 9.88 -9.28 4.29
N SER A 35 9.27 -8.12 4.57
CA SER A 35 9.84 -7.15 5.50
C SER A 35 8.76 -6.34 6.25
N ASN A 36 7.81 -7.02 6.89
CA ASN A 36 6.85 -6.40 7.80
C ASN A 36 7.41 -6.36 9.22
N LEU A 37 7.35 -5.19 9.89
CA LEU A 37 7.88 -5.00 11.24
C LEU A 37 7.12 -5.75 12.34
N GLN A 38 5.86 -6.10 12.11
CA GLN A 38 5.03 -6.79 13.11
C GLN A 38 5.27 -8.30 13.15
N ILE A 39 6.02 -8.85 12.20
CA ILE A 39 6.30 -10.28 12.14
C ILE A 39 7.59 -10.55 12.92
N ASP A 40 7.49 -11.38 13.95
CA ASP A 40 8.61 -11.89 14.74
C ASP A 40 9.59 -10.77 15.18
N GLY A 41 9.03 -9.67 15.75
CA GLY A 41 9.81 -8.52 16.19
C GLY A 41 10.66 -7.85 15.11
N GLY A 42 10.29 -8.03 13.82
CA GLY A 42 10.99 -7.48 12.67
C GLY A 42 12.23 -8.28 12.25
N GLU A 43 12.47 -9.48 12.79
CA GLU A 43 13.65 -10.28 12.45
C GLU A 43 13.72 -10.70 10.98
N PRO A 44 12.61 -11.13 10.32
CA PRO A 44 12.62 -11.40 8.89
C PRO A 44 12.94 -10.14 8.05
N ALA A 45 12.42 -8.97 8.47
CA ALA A 45 12.70 -7.69 7.83
C ALA A 45 14.18 -7.32 7.95
N TYR A 46 14.78 -7.49 9.14
CA TYR A 46 16.21 -7.22 9.37
C TYR A 46 17.10 -8.07 8.45
N LYS A 47 16.80 -9.37 8.32
CA LYS A 47 17.54 -10.28 7.43
C LYS A 47 17.38 -9.88 5.96
N ALA A 48 16.15 -9.59 5.53
CA ALA A 48 15.87 -9.22 4.15
C ALA A 48 16.57 -7.92 3.74
N ILE A 49 16.52 -6.88 4.60
CA ILE A 49 17.17 -5.59 4.35
C ILE A 49 18.70 -5.72 4.40
N SER A 50 19.24 -6.47 5.38
CA SER A 50 20.69 -6.69 5.49
C SER A 50 21.26 -7.42 4.27
N ALA A 51 20.54 -8.41 3.73
CA ALA A 51 20.90 -9.08 2.49
C ALA A 51 20.78 -8.13 1.30
N GLY A 52 19.64 -7.42 1.18
CA GLY A 52 19.40 -6.47 0.10
C GLY A 52 20.41 -5.33 0.07
N ALA A 53 20.87 -4.87 1.22
CA ALA A 53 21.94 -3.87 1.30
C ALA A 53 23.24 -4.38 0.67
N ARG A 54 23.67 -5.61 0.99
CA ARG A 54 24.87 -6.19 0.37
C ARG A 54 24.70 -6.37 -1.15
N ASP A 55 23.53 -6.87 -1.54
CA ASP A 55 23.22 -7.14 -2.95
C ASP A 55 23.17 -5.86 -3.79
N VAL A 56 22.60 -4.76 -3.25
CA VAL A 56 22.49 -3.50 -3.98
C VAL A 56 23.86 -2.82 -4.15
N PHE A 57 24.74 -2.87 -3.15
CA PHE A 57 26.11 -2.37 -3.27
C PHE A 57 26.89 -3.18 -4.30
N LYS A 58 26.78 -4.50 -4.26
CA LYS A 58 27.38 -5.40 -5.25
C LYS A 58 26.89 -5.11 -6.66
N ALA A 59 25.57 -4.93 -6.84
CA ALA A 59 24.96 -4.63 -8.12
C ALA A 59 25.39 -3.25 -8.67
N ALA A 60 25.65 -2.28 -7.77
CA ALA A 60 26.20 -0.97 -8.13
C ALA A 60 27.71 -1.00 -8.43
N GLY A 61 28.41 -2.10 -8.17
CA GLY A 61 29.87 -2.17 -8.29
C GLY A 61 30.63 -1.36 -7.23
N ILE A 62 30.00 -1.11 -6.08
CA ILE A 62 30.52 -0.31 -4.97
C ILE A 62 30.90 -1.24 -3.82
N ASP A 63 32.08 -1.02 -3.21
CA ASP A 63 32.51 -1.79 -2.06
C ASP A 63 31.57 -1.59 -0.87
N PHE A 64 31.20 -2.66 -0.16
CA PHE A 64 30.26 -2.60 0.94
C PHE A 64 30.77 -1.79 2.15
N SER A 65 32.07 -1.51 2.27
CA SER A 65 32.64 -0.60 3.27
C SER A 65 32.08 0.82 3.15
N GLU A 66 31.61 1.24 1.95
CA GLU A 66 30.93 2.52 1.74
C GLU A 66 29.56 2.62 2.43
N ALA A 67 29.01 1.53 2.95
CA ALA A 67 27.82 1.56 3.81
C ALA A 67 28.04 2.46 5.04
N ALA A 68 29.27 2.51 5.59
CA ALA A 68 29.62 3.42 6.69
C ALA A 68 29.55 4.92 6.31
N ASN A 69 29.51 5.24 5.01
CA ASN A 69 29.35 6.57 4.45
C ASN A 69 27.97 6.78 3.79
N THR A 70 27.01 5.91 4.07
CA THR A 70 25.67 5.90 3.46
C THR A 70 24.61 6.19 4.52
N HIS A 71 23.69 7.10 4.25
CA HIS A 71 22.49 7.29 5.06
C HIS A 71 21.33 6.46 4.48
N ALA A 72 20.56 5.83 5.37
CA ALA A 72 19.49 4.92 5.00
C ALA A 72 18.13 5.35 5.56
N CYS A 73 17.10 5.22 4.74
CA CYS A 73 15.70 5.38 5.13
C CYS A 73 14.92 4.12 4.78
N PHE A 74 14.21 3.57 5.75
CA PHE A 74 13.38 2.37 5.59
C PHE A 74 11.92 2.74 5.78
N GLY A 75 11.11 2.67 4.72
CA GLY A 75 9.65 2.72 4.79
C GLY A 75 9.12 1.31 4.94
N MET A 76 8.43 1.03 6.03
CA MET A 76 8.13 -0.33 6.45
C MET A 76 6.64 -0.56 6.67
N ALA A 77 6.09 -1.58 6.03
CA ALA A 77 4.77 -2.09 6.38
C ALA A 77 4.75 -2.50 7.86
N GLY A 78 3.67 -2.14 8.57
CA GLY A 78 3.58 -2.31 10.03
C GLY A 78 4.37 -1.30 10.85
N GLY A 79 4.91 -0.26 10.19
CA GLY A 79 5.66 0.83 10.81
C GLY A 79 4.82 1.92 11.47
N ARG A 80 3.51 1.71 11.67
CA ARG A 80 2.64 2.73 12.27
C ARG A 80 2.95 3.07 13.72
N MET A 81 3.51 2.12 14.46
CA MET A 81 3.87 2.30 15.87
C MET A 81 5.29 2.88 15.99
N ASP A 82 5.42 4.05 16.64
CA ASP A 82 6.72 4.72 16.86
C ASP A 82 7.73 3.80 17.56
N SER A 83 7.30 3.11 18.61
CA SER A 83 8.15 2.19 19.36
C SER A 83 8.75 1.06 18.51
N ALA A 84 7.99 0.55 17.54
CA ALA A 84 8.49 -0.50 16.63
C ALA A 84 9.53 0.08 15.65
N ARG A 85 9.32 1.29 15.15
CA ARG A 85 10.28 1.97 14.27
C ARG A 85 11.58 2.29 15.01
N ASP A 86 11.47 2.84 16.22
CA ASP A 86 12.64 3.19 17.04
C ASP A 86 13.47 1.95 17.39
N ALA A 87 12.82 0.87 17.82
CA ALA A 87 13.50 -0.39 18.12
C ALA A 87 14.18 -0.98 16.86
N PHE A 88 13.56 -0.84 15.68
CA PHE A 88 14.13 -1.34 14.43
C PHE A 88 15.30 -0.46 13.96
N ALA A 89 15.21 0.86 14.09
CA ALA A 89 16.28 1.79 13.78
C ALA A 89 17.53 1.58 14.67
N ALA A 90 17.32 1.20 15.92
CA ALA A 90 18.41 0.96 16.89
C ALA A 90 19.19 -0.34 16.65
N ARG A 91 18.80 -1.20 15.72
CA ARG A 91 19.54 -2.41 15.38
C ARG A 91 20.93 -2.08 14.82
N PRO A 92 21.91 -3.01 14.87
CA PRO A 92 23.27 -2.76 14.40
C PRO A 92 23.36 -2.70 12.87
N TRP A 93 22.95 -1.58 12.31
CA TRP A 93 23.04 -1.30 10.87
C TRP A 93 24.47 -0.83 10.50
N PRO A 94 24.96 -1.20 9.31
CA PRO A 94 26.30 -0.78 8.85
C PRO A 94 26.34 0.66 8.32
N PHE A 95 25.24 1.41 8.40
CA PHE A 95 25.08 2.73 7.79
C PHE A 95 25.51 3.85 8.73
N ALA A 96 25.88 5.01 8.16
CA ALA A 96 26.22 6.22 8.91
C ALA A 96 25.03 6.73 9.74
N GLY A 97 23.81 6.52 9.25
CA GLY A 97 22.57 6.83 9.95
C GLY A 97 21.40 6.07 9.33
N VAL A 98 20.43 5.71 10.17
CA VAL A 98 19.20 5.01 9.78
C VAL A 98 17.98 5.73 10.34
N LYS A 99 17.01 5.97 9.49
CA LYS A 99 15.65 6.39 9.85
C LYS A 99 14.65 5.35 9.38
N VAL A 100 13.66 5.06 10.21
CA VAL A 100 12.59 4.12 9.90
C VAL A 100 11.26 4.85 9.92
N TYR A 101 10.48 4.67 8.87
CA TYR A 101 9.20 5.31 8.64
C TYR A 101 8.11 4.26 8.41
N ASP A 102 6.86 4.67 8.51
CA ASP A 102 5.75 3.89 7.96
C ASP A 102 5.80 3.91 6.42
N ASP A 103 5.23 2.90 5.76
CA ASP A 103 5.21 2.81 4.30
C ASP A 103 4.50 3.99 3.62
N ILE A 104 3.50 4.57 4.30
CA ILE A 104 2.81 5.77 3.81
C ILE A 104 3.71 7.02 3.79
N ASP A 105 4.69 7.13 4.68
CA ASP A 105 5.59 8.28 4.72
C ASP A 105 6.49 8.32 3.47
N ILE A 106 7.03 7.17 3.06
CA ILE A 106 7.82 7.07 1.83
C ILE A 106 6.95 7.24 0.58
N ALA A 107 5.69 6.78 0.63
CA ALA A 107 4.73 7.02 -0.44
C ALA A 107 4.43 8.52 -0.59
N HIS A 108 4.26 9.25 0.51
CA HIS A 108 4.09 10.70 0.51
C HIS A 108 5.32 11.42 -0.07
N ALA A 109 6.51 11.10 0.43
CA ALA A 109 7.74 11.72 -0.05
C ALA A 109 7.99 11.47 -1.54
N GLY A 110 7.72 10.26 -2.02
CA GLY A 110 7.80 9.93 -3.45
C GLY A 110 6.74 10.66 -4.27
N ALA A 111 5.49 10.59 -3.86
CA ALA A 111 4.38 11.16 -4.60
C ALA A 111 4.50 12.68 -4.77
N LEU A 112 4.98 13.38 -3.76
CA LEU A 112 5.13 14.84 -3.76
C LEU A 112 6.56 15.32 -3.99
N GLY A 113 7.53 14.42 -4.19
CA GLY A 113 8.93 14.79 -4.38
C GLY A 113 9.54 15.45 -3.14
N GLY A 114 9.14 15.02 -1.95
CA GLY A 114 9.57 15.56 -0.67
C GLY A 114 8.94 16.91 -0.29
N GLN A 115 7.92 17.37 -1.04
CA GLN A 115 7.18 18.60 -0.74
C GLN A 115 5.97 18.30 0.16
N GLU A 116 5.43 19.36 0.80
CA GLU A 116 4.19 19.28 1.58
C GLU A 116 2.97 19.02 0.70
N GLY A 117 1.89 18.52 1.31
CA GLY A 117 0.63 18.19 0.68
C GLY A 117 0.05 16.88 1.23
N GLY A 118 -0.92 16.34 0.52
CA GLY A 118 -1.58 15.09 0.87
C GLY A 118 -1.20 13.92 -0.06
N VAL A 119 -1.20 12.71 0.46
CA VAL A 119 -1.18 11.47 -0.30
C VAL A 119 -2.33 10.57 0.14
N VAL A 120 -3.00 9.97 -0.83
CA VAL A 120 -3.97 8.91 -0.58
C VAL A 120 -3.55 7.65 -1.31
N ILE A 121 -3.49 6.54 -0.57
CA ILE A 121 -3.26 5.21 -1.14
C ILE A 121 -4.62 4.58 -1.40
N ILE A 122 -4.90 4.19 -2.63
CA ILE A 122 -6.10 3.47 -3.05
C ILE A 122 -5.64 2.24 -3.85
N GLY A 123 -5.37 1.17 -3.13
CA GLY A 123 -4.88 -0.11 -3.65
C GLY A 123 -5.71 -1.27 -3.13
N THR A 124 -5.07 -2.37 -2.72
CA THR A 124 -5.71 -3.47 -1.98
C THR A 124 -6.25 -2.98 -0.65
N GLY A 125 -5.47 -2.17 0.09
CA GLY A 125 -5.90 -1.38 1.25
C GLY A 125 -6.05 0.10 0.88
N SER A 126 -6.43 0.94 1.86
CA SER A 126 -6.47 2.39 1.68
C SER A 126 -6.05 3.16 2.93
N ALA A 127 -5.27 4.21 2.75
CA ALA A 127 -4.80 5.11 3.80
C ALA A 127 -4.57 6.51 3.25
N ALA A 128 -4.57 7.51 4.12
CA ALA A 128 -4.33 8.90 3.78
C ALA A 128 -3.36 9.55 4.76
N MET A 129 -2.48 10.40 4.25
CA MET A 129 -1.56 11.19 5.07
C MET A 129 -1.33 12.56 4.44
N SER A 130 -1.15 13.58 5.25
CA SER A 130 -0.66 14.89 4.79
C SER A 130 0.44 15.41 5.71
N ILE A 131 1.31 16.22 5.12
CA ILE A 131 2.24 17.10 5.84
C ILE A 131 1.91 18.52 5.41
N VAL A 132 1.56 19.37 6.38
CA VAL A 132 1.23 20.78 6.16
C VAL A 132 1.87 21.61 7.27
N ASN A 133 2.65 22.61 6.92
CA ASN A 133 3.45 23.44 7.86
C ASN A 133 4.30 22.57 8.81
N GLY A 134 4.92 21.52 8.29
CA GLY A 134 5.72 20.56 9.06
C GLY A 134 4.92 19.61 9.96
N THR A 135 3.59 19.74 10.01
CA THR A 135 2.73 18.86 10.84
C THR A 135 2.20 17.69 10.02
N ARG A 136 2.44 16.49 10.53
CA ARG A 136 1.99 15.22 9.96
C ARG A 136 0.60 14.84 10.48
N HIS A 137 -0.32 14.59 9.56
CA HIS A 137 -1.66 14.07 9.84
C HIS A 137 -1.87 12.77 9.08
N GLN A 138 -2.53 11.80 9.69
CA GLN A 138 -2.84 10.51 9.06
C GLN A 138 -4.28 10.07 9.38
N ALA A 139 -4.96 9.53 8.36
CA ALA A 139 -6.31 8.97 8.47
C ALA A 139 -6.44 7.66 7.70
N GLY A 140 -7.32 6.76 8.13
CA GLY A 140 -7.49 5.44 7.52
C GLY A 140 -6.32 4.49 7.75
N GLY A 141 -6.20 3.44 6.94
CA GLY A 141 -5.17 2.42 7.09
C GLY A 141 -5.38 1.51 8.31
N TRP A 142 -6.63 1.27 8.68
CA TRP A 142 -7.00 0.42 9.82
C TRP A 142 -7.26 -1.03 9.43
N GLY A 143 -7.06 -1.37 8.16
CA GLY A 143 -7.23 -2.71 7.63
C GLY A 143 -8.65 -3.04 7.19
N PHE A 144 -8.77 -4.17 6.51
CA PHE A 144 -9.97 -4.62 5.79
C PHE A 144 -11.22 -4.78 6.67
N HIS A 145 -11.04 -5.21 7.94
CA HIS A 145 -12.17 -5.52 8.81
C HIS A 145 -12.87 -4.29 9.39
N ILE A 146 -12.14 -3.20 9.64
CA ILE A 146 -12.67 -2.01 10.33
C ILE A 146 -12.36 -0.69 9.59
N GLY A 147 -11.66 -0.77 8.47
CA GLY A 147 -11.20 0.39 7.70
C GLY A 147 -11.15 0.10 6.21
N ASP A 148 -10.22 0.78 5.55
CA ASP A 148 -9.89 0.61 4.12
C ASP A 148 -11.05 0.88 3.15
N GLN A 149 -11.97 1.78 3.50
CA GLN A 149 -13.24 2.01 2.79
C GLN A 149 -13.05 2.32 1.29
N MET A 150 -11.94 2.98 0.91
CA MET A 150 -11.65 3.31 -0.50
C MET A 150 -10.93 2.19 -1.25
N SER A 151 -10.58 1.08 -0.58
CA SER A 151 -9.74 0.04 -1.17
C SER A 151 -10.46 -0.82 -2.18
N GLY A 152 -9.68 -1.43 -3.08
CA GLY A 152 -10.19 -2.43 -4.01
C GLY A 152 -10.69 -3.70 -3.32
N ALA A 153 -10.17 -4.02 -2.14
CA ALA A 153 -10.68 -5.16 -1.36
C ALA A 153 -12.10 -4.90 -0.82
N ILE A 154 -12.35 -3.71 -0.26
CA ILE A 154 -13.68 -3.33 0.21
C ILE A 154 -14.65 -3.21 -0.96
N LEU A 155 -14.26 -2.52 -2.04
CA LEU A 155 -15.09 -2.38 -3.23
C LEU A 155 -15.43 -3.76 -3.85
N GLY A 156 -14.47 -4.67 -3.89
CA GLY A 156 -14.68 -6.04 -4.36
C GLY A 156 -15.61 -6.84 -3.46
N ARG A 157 -15.51 -6.67 -2.13
CA ARG A 157 -16.43 -7.28 -1.19
C ARG A 157 -17.86 -6.76 -1.38
N GLU A 158 -18.03 -5.45 -1.55
CA GLU A 158 -19.35 -4.87 -1.85
C GLU A 158 -19.89 -5.37 -3.20
N LEU A 159 -19.04 -5.52 -4.20
CA LEU A 159 -19.42 -6.10 -5.50
C LEU A 159 -19.92 -7.54 -5.36
N VAL A 160 -19.25 -8.38 -4.58
CA VAL A 160 -19.71 -9.76 -4.29
C VAL A 160 -21.04 -9.71 -3.55
N ARG A 161 -21.20 -8.84 -2.54
CA ARG A 161 -22.46 -8.70 -1.79
C ARG A 161 -23.62 -8.33 -2.72
N TYR A 162 -23.46 -7.34 -3.61
CA TYR A 162 -24.47 -6.97 -4.59
C TYR A 162 -24.82 -8.11 -5.55
N ALA A 163 -23.82 -8.89 -5.98
CA ALA A 163 -24.04 -10.01 -6.88
C ALA A 163 -24.86 -11.11 -6.21
N VAL A 164 -24.56 -11.44 -4.94
CA VAL A 164 -25.33 -12.43 -4.14
C VAL A 164 -26.76 -11.94 -3.90
N GLU A 165 -26.95 -10.69 -3.51
CA GLU A 165 -28.29 -10.09 -3.30
C GLU A 165 -29.13 -10.09 -4.61
N ALA A 166 -28.48 -9.87 -5.76
CA ALA A 166 -29.14 -9.91 -7.05
C ALA A 166 -29.58 -11.33 -7.45
N GLU A 167 -28.74 -12.34 -7.15
CA GLU A 167 -29.08 -13.74 -7.39
C GLU A 167 -30.22 -14.23 -6.48
N ASP A 168 -30.32 -13.70 -5.25
CA ASP A 168 -31.44 -13.94 -4.33
C ASP A 168 -32.71 -13.14 -4.71
N GLY A 169 -32.64 -12.24 -5.69
CA GLY A 169 -33.76 -11.39 -6.12
C GLY A 169 -34.08 -10.23 -5.15
N LEU A 170 -33.17 -9.88 -4.24
CA LEU A 170 -33.32 -8.76 -3.29
C LEU A 170 -33.04 -7.42 -3.93
N VAL A 171 -32.21 -7.38 -4.98
CA VAL A 171 -31.91 -6.20 -5.78
C VAL A 171 -31.95 -6.56 -7.28
N GLU A 172 -32.04 -5.55 -8.14
CA GLU A 172 -32.07 -5.77 -9.58
C GLU A 172 -30.72 -6.32 -10.08
N ALA A 173 -30.76 -7.39 -10.85
CA ALA A 173 -29.60 -8.02 -11.46
C ALA A 173 -29.10 -7.20 -12.67
N SER A 174 -27.80 -7.07 -12.81
CA SER A 174 -27.15 -6.43 -13.94
C SER A 174 -26.23 -7.39 -14.71
N PRO A 175 -25.70 -7.03 -15.88
CA PRO A 175 -24.64 -7.80 -16.51
C PRO A 175 -23.43 -8.02 -15.59
N LEU A 176 -23.03 -7.02 -14.80
CA LEU A 176 -21.94 -7.13 -13.85
C LEU A 176 -22.23 -8.15 -12.75
N THR A 177 -23.39 -8.10 -12.11
CA THR A 177 -23.72 -9.05 -11.02
C THR A 177 -23.73 -10.49 -11.51
N ARG A 178 -24.27 -10.75 -12.71
CA ARG A 178 -24.23 -12.07 -13.35
C ARG A 178 -22.81 -12.53 -13.67
N ALA A 179 -21.95 -11.61 -14.17
CA ALA A 179 -20.55 -11.92 -14.46
C ALA A 179 -19.77 -12.26 -13.17
N VAL A 180 -20.03 -11.57 -12.06
CA VAL A 180 -19.42 -11.89 -10.75
C VAL A 180 -19.85 -13.26 -10.26
N ILE A 181 -21.15 -13.59 -10.30
CA ILE A 181 -21.63 -14.93 -9.91
C ILE A 181 -20.99 -16.02 -10.77
N ALA A 182 -20.87 -15.81 -12.08
CA ALA A 182 -20.19 -16.75 -12.98
C ALA A 182 -18.71 -16.95 -12.61
N GLU A 183 -17.99 -15.87 -12.30
CA GLU A 183 -16.58 -15.91 -11.87
C GLU A 183 -16.40 -16.67 -10.54
N LEU A 184 -17.39 -16.57 -9.63
CA LEU A 184 -17.35 -17.20 -8.32
C LEU A 184 -17.89 -18.66 -8.31
N GLY A 185 -18.20 -19.24 -9.47
CA GLY A 185 -18.60 -20.64 -9.60
C GLY A 185 -20.08 -20.85 -9.96
N GLY A 186 -20.82 -19.81 -10.35
CA GLY A 186 -22.10 -19.88 -11.05
C GLY A 186 -23.35 -19.82 -10.17
N ASN A 187 -23.23 -19.74 -8.85
CA ASN A 187 -24.37 -19.61 -7.92
C ASN A 187 -23.93 -19.11 -6.53
N ASN A 188 -24.89 -18.75 -5.67
CA ASN A 188 -24.62 -18.25 -4.32
C ASN A 188 -23.92 -19.23 -3.38
N GLN A 189 -24.15 -20.55 -3.53
CA GLN A 189 -23.46 -21.56 -2.73
C GLN A 189 -21.96 -21.59 -3.08
N ALA A 190 -21.63 -21.50 -4.37
CA ALA A 190 -20.25 -21.42 -4.83
C ALA A 190 -19.58 -20.10 -4.38
N ALA A 191 -20.29 -18.97 -4.47
CA ALA A 191 -19.80 -17.68 -3.98
C ALA A 191 -19.55 -17.70 -2.46
N MET A 192 -20.43 -18.35 -1.69
CA MET A 192 -20.24 -18.56 -0.26
C MET A 192 -18.98 -19.39 0.00
N THR A 193 -18.81 -20.52 -0.68
CA THR A 193 -17.61 -21.36 -0.57
C THR A 193 -16.35 -20.59 -0.94
N TRP A 194 -16.41 -19.80 -2.02
CA TRP A 194 -15.31 -18.96 -2.45
C TRP A 194 -14.91 -17.91 -1.39
N SER A 195 -15.86 -17.41 -0.59
CA SER A 195 -15.60 -16.37 0.42
C SER A 195 -14.76 -16.84 1.62
N PHE A 196 -14.61 -18.15 1.80
CA PHE A 196 -13.74 -18.73 2.82
C PHE A 196 -12.30 -18.85 2.33
N ALA A 197 -11.35 -18.89 3.27
CA ALA A 197 -9.95 -19.13 2.96
C ALA A 197 -9.74 -20.52 2.33
N THR A 198 -8.83 -20.60 1.38
CA THR A 198 -8.42 -21.89 0.83
C THR A 198 -7.45 -22.60 1.80
N GLU A 199 -7.30 -23.92 1.63
CA GLU A 199 -6.32 -24.71 2.40
C GLU A 199 -4.88 -24.13 2.29
N MET A 200 -4.56 -23.52 1.15
CA MET A 200 -3.27 -22.87 0.95
C MET A 200 -3.15 -21.57 1.76
N ASP A 201 -4.23 -20.79 1.86
CA ASP A 201 -4.27 -19.57 2.68
C ASP A 201 -4.07 -19.93 4.15
N LEU A 202 -4.72 -20.99 4.63
CA LEU A 202 -4.59 -21.52 5.98
C LEU A 202 -3.16 -21.99 6.28
N ARG A 203 -2.49 -22.68 5.36
CA ARG A 203 -1.08 -23.10 5.51
C ARG A 203 -0.12 -21.92 5.58
N LEU A 204 -0.45 -20.79 4.96
CA LEU A 204 0.35 -19.57 5.04
C LEU A 204 0.18 -18.86 6.40
N LEU A 205 -1.00 -18.99 7.02
CA LEU A 205 -1.30 -18.44 8.34
C LEU A 205 -0.78 -19.32 9.49
N SER A 206 -0.79 -20.66 9.32
CA SER A 206 -0.39 -21.63 10.35
C SER A 206 1.12 -21.83 10.51
N ARG A 207 1.96 -20.97 9.96
CA ARG A 207 3.43 -21.06 10.05
C ARG A 207 4.00 -20.87 11.47
N ASP A 208 3.17 -20.50 12.44
CA ASP A 208 3.56 -20.33 13.83
C ASP A 208 3.32 -21.58 14.71
N GLY A 209 2.83 -22.69 14.12
CA GLY A 209 2.65 -23.97 14.85
C GLY A 209 1.48 -23.99 15.81
N SER A 210 0.55 -23.03 15.76
CA SER A 210 -0.69 -23.11 16.55
C SER A 210 -1.65 -24.12 15.92
N GLU A 211 -1.67 -25.34 16.45
CA GLU A 211 -2.74 -26.32 16.22
C GLU A 211 -4.05 -25.77 16.80
N GLY A 212 -5.03 -25.49 15.93
CA GLY A 212 -6.40 -25.29 16.41
C GLY A 212 -7.14 -24.03 16.00
N CYS A 213 -6.82 -23.41 14.86
CA CYS A 213 -7.77 -22.49 14.25
C CYS A 213 -8.89 -23.33 13.60
N ASP A 214 -10.14 -23.06 13.98
CA ASP A 214 -11.31 -23.68 13.33
C ASP A 214 -11.36 -23.15 11.89
N ASP A 215 -10.85 -23.94 10.92
CA ASP A 215 -10.63 -23.58 9.51
C ASP A 215 -11.90 -23.05 8.83
N ALA A 216 -13.07 -23.36 9.39
CA ALA A 216 -14.38 -22.92 8.89
C ALA A 216 -14.65 -21.41 9.09
N LEU A 217 -13.86 -20.70 9.91
CA LEU A 217 -14.11 -19.30 10.26
C LEU A 217 -13.13 -18.31 9.62
N VAL A 218 -12.14 -18.79 8.85
CA VAL A 218 -11.17 -17.89 8.20
C VAL A 218 -11.74 -17.42 6.86
N GLY A 219 -11.98 -16.12 6.77
CA GLY A 219 -12.41 -15.47 5.53
C GLY A 219 -11.29 -15.38 4.49
N ARG A 220 -11.69 -15.26 3.24
CA ARG A 220 -10.76 -15.08 2.12
C ARG A 220 -9.91 -13.81 2.27
N ALA A 221 -8.67 -13.89 1.85
CA ALA A 221 -7.72 -12.77 1.93
C ALA A 221 -8.25 -11.52 1.17
N PRO A 222 -8.08 -10.30 1.73
CA PRO A 222 -8.59 -9.06 1.13
C PRO A 222 -8.18 -8.86 -0.33
N GLY A 223 -6.95 -9.25 -0.70
CA GLY A 223 -6.44 -9.14 -2.06
C GLY A 223 -7.25 -9.92 -3.10
N GLU A 224 -7.90 -11.01 -2.69
CA GLU A 224 -8.73 -11.83 -3.59
C GLU A 224 -9.99 -11.08 -4.03
N PHE A 225 -10.62 -10.31 -3.12
CA PHE A 225 -11.73 -9.42 -3.48
C PHE A 225 -11.27 -8.33 -4.47
N GLY A 226 -10.07 -7.79 -4.28
CA GLY A 226 -9.47 -6.80 -5.19
C GLY A 226 -9.24 -7.32 -6.62
N LYS A 227 -9.11 -8.64 -6.81
CA LYS A 227 -8.97 -9.25 -8.14
C LYS A 227 -10.22 -9.10 -9.01
N LEU A 228 -11.38 -8.76 -8.44
CA LEU A 228 -12.61 -8.47 -9.19
C LEU A 228 -12.63 -7.06 -9.81
N MET A 229 -11.67 -6.19 -9.49
CA MET A 229 -11.65 -4.82 -9.99
C MET A 229 -11.57 -4.70 -11.52
N PRO A 230 -10.79 -5.51 -12.26
CA PRO A 230 -10.83 -5.49 -13.71
C PRO A 230 -12.25 -5.72 -14.26
N LEU A 231 -12.97 -6.70 -13.72
CA LEU A 231 -14.35 -7.01 -14.13
C LEU A 231 -15.29 -5.83 -13.85
N TRP A 232 -15.16 -5.17 -12.70
CA TRP A 232 -15.92 -3.97 -12.38
C TRP A 232 -15.65 -2.83 -13.37
N PHE A 233 -14.39 -2.55 -13.71
CA PHE A 233 -14.03 -1.51 -14.68
C PHE A 233 -14.59 -1.78 -16.09
N ASP A 234 -14.51 -3.04 -16.55
CA ASP A 234 -15.03 -3.44 -17.86
C ASP A 234 -16.55 -3.18 -17.99
N HIS A 235 -17.28 -3.32 -16.88
CA HIS A 235 -18.73 -3.04 -16.84
C HIS A 235 -19.02 -1.56 -16.56
N LEU A 236 -18.13 -0.86 -15.85
CA LEU A 236 -18.22 0.58 -15.64
C LEU A 236 -18.14 1.33 -16.99
N GLU A 237 -17.23 0.93 -17.88
CA GLU A 237 -17.08 1.47 -19.23
C GLU A 237 -18.34 1.22 -20.10
N LYS A 238 -19.08 0.15 -19.81
CA LYS A 238 -20.35 -0.19 -20.47
C LYS A 238 -21.58 0.44 -19.81
N ASN A 239 -21.38 1.34 -18.84
CA ASN A 239 -22.45 1.99 -18.07
C ASN A 239 -23.39 1.01 -17.34
N ASP A 240 -22.86 -0.11 -16.85
CA ASP A 240 -23.64 -1.04 -16.00
C ASP A 240 -24.17 -0.31 -14.76
N PRO A 241 -25.48 -0.44 -14.43
CA PRO A 241 -26.10 0.33 -13.35
C PRO A 241 -25.49 0.01 -11.96
N VAL A 242 -25.10 -1.24 -11.72
CA VAL A 242 -24.46 -1.64 -10.45
C VAL A 242 -23.03 -1.12 -10.41
N ALA A 243 -22.28 -1.15 -11.51
CA ALA A 243 -20.95 -0.57 -11.59
C ALA A 243 -20.96 0.93 -11.30
N GLN A 244 -21.94 1.67 -11.86
CA GLN A 244 -22.13 3.11 -11.61
C GLN A 244 -22.51 3.39 -10.15
N LYS A 245 -23.38 2.56 -9.55
CA LYS A 245 -23.76 2.70 -8.14
C LYS A 245 -22.55 2.50 -7.21
N LEU A 246 -21.71 1.50 -7.48
CA LEU A 246 -20.49 1.26 -6.72
C LEU A 246 -19.47 2.39 -6.91
N LEU A 247 -19.37 2.97 -8.11
CA LEU A 247 -18.55 4.17 -8.34
C LEU A 247 -19.03 5.34 -7.49
N ALA A 248 -20.33 5.59 -7.42
CA ALA A 248 -20.88 6.67 -6.60
C ALA A 248 -20.57 6.48 -5.12
N ILE A 249 -20.64 5.24 -4.60
CA ILE A 249 -20.24 4.91 -3.23
C ILE A 249 -18.74 5.19 -3.02
N GLN A 250 -17.91 4.77 -3.98
CA GLN A 250 -16.45 4.97 -3.93
C GLN A 250 -16.10 6.47 -3.92
N ILE A 251 -16.75 7.27 -4.75
CA ILE A 251 -16.57 8.73 -4.78
C ILE A 251 -16.99 9.33 -3.43
N GLY A 252 -18.11 8.90 -2.83
CA GLY A 252 -18.55 9.38 -1.52
C GLY A 252 -17.52 9.12 -0.40
N TYR A 253 -16.83 7.98 -0.42
CA TYR A 253 -15.71 7.75 0.50
C TYR A 253 -14.53 8.69 0.20
N ILE A 254 -14.18 8.87 -1.07
CA ILE A 254 -13.07 9.76 -1.47
C ILE A 254 -13.40 11.22 -1.10
N ASP A 255 -14.65 11.68 -1.26
CA ASP A 255 -15.10 13.00 -0.83
C ASP A 255 -14.81 13.27 0.66
N THR A 256 -15.03 12.27 1.51
CA THR A 256 -14.73 12.37 2.94
C THR A 256 -13.24 12.67 3.17
N TYR A 257 -12.36 11.98 2.44
CA TYR A 257 -10.91 12.21 2.55
C TYR A 257 -10.46 13.51 1.89
N VAL A 258 -11.04 13.91 0.75
CA VAL A 258 -10.77 15.21 0.13
C VAL A 258 -11.12 16.36 1.10
N ASN A 259 -12.28 16.28 1.75
CA ASN A 259 -12.68 17.27 2.75
C ASN A 259 -11.73 17.27 3.96
N TRP A 260 -11.30 16.08 4.41
CA TRP A 260 -10.33 15.96 5.49
C TRP A 260 -8.98 16.60 5.12
N PHE A 261 -8.45 16.36 3.92
CA PHE A 261 -7.22 17.00 3.44
C PHE A 261 -7.34 18.54 3.40
N LYS A 262 -8.44 19.04 2.86
CA LYS A 262 -8.71 20.49 2.78
C LYS A 262 -8.81 21.12 4.16
N SER A 263 -9.48 20.45 5.11
CA SER A 263 -9.61 20.95 6.50
C SER A 263 -8.28 21.02 7.25
N HIS A 264 -7.27 20.23 6.84
CA HIS A 264 -5.91 20.28 7.35
C HIS A 264 -4.97 21.18 6.52
N GLY A 265 -5.49 21.92 5.53
CA GLY A 265 -4.76 22.89 4.76
C GLY A 265 -3.93 22.31 3.60
N ALA A 266 -4.13 21.05 3.23
CA ALA A 266 -3.46 20.50 2.06
C ALA A 266 -3.96 21.17 0.78
N SER A 267 -3.04 21.61 -0.07
CA SER A 267 -3.34 22.23 -1.36
C SER A 267 -3.41 21.24 -2.53
N VAL A 268 -2.94 20.02 -2.32
CA VAL A 268 -2.89 18.95 -3.32
C VAL A 268 -3.01 17.59 -2.63
N MET A 269 -3.63 16.64 -3.32
CA MET A 269 -3.74 15.23 -2.92
C MET A 269 -3.18 14.35 -4.05
N ALA A 270 -2.02 13.76 -3.85
CA ALA A 270 -1.47 12.79 -4.78
C ALA A 270 -2.14 11.41 -4.57
N ILE A 271 -2.49 10.75 -5.68
CA ILE A 271 -3.19 9.46 -5.67
C ILE A 271 -2.23 8.33 -6.00
N VAL A 272 -1.99 7.45 -5.02
CA VAL A 272 -1.11 6.30 -5.11
C VAL A 272 -1.93 5.01 -5.06
N GLY A 273 -1.41 3.93 -5.64
CA GLY A 273 -2.07 2.61 -5.67
C GLY A 273 -2.80 2.35 -6.99
N GLY A 274 -2.86 1.06 -7.35
CA GLY A 274 -3.33 0.66 -8.68
C GLY A 274 -4.79 1.00 -8.96
N LEU A 275 -5.67 0.87 -7.98
CA LEU A 275 -7.08 1.25 -8.13
C LEU A 275 -7.22 2.76 -8.27
N GLY A 276 -6.51 3.53 -7.43
CA GLY A 276 -6.56 4.99 -7.46
C GLY A 276 -6.04 5.58 -8.77
N GLN A 277 -4.94 5.05 -9.29
CA GLN A 277 -4.40 5.46 -10.58
C GLN A 277 -5.36 5.15 -11.74
N ARG A 278 -6.06 4.02 -11.69
CA ARG A 278 -7.07 3.69 -12.70
C ARG A 278 -8.33 4.57 -12.58
N LEU A 279 -8.69 5.00 -11.38
CA LEU A 279 -9.76 5.97 -11.13
C LEU A 279 -9.35 7.42 -11.43
N PHE A 280 -8.07 7.71 -11.58
CA PHE A 280 -7.55 9.09 -11.67
C PHE A 280 -8.27 9.97 -12.69
N PRO A 281 -8.59 9.54 -13.93
CA PRO A 281 -9.31 10.38 -14.88
C PRO A 281 -10.68 10.84 -14.36
N ILE A 282 -11.40 9.97 -13.66
CA ILE A 282 -12.69 10.27 -13.05
C ILE A 282 -12.49 11.24 -11.87
N LEU A 283 -11.50 10.97 -11.02
CA LEU A 283 -11.19 11.82 -9.87
C LEU A 283 -10.72 13.21 -10.27
N GLN A 284 -9.93 13.32 -11.34
CA GLN A 284 -9.50 14.60 -11.88
C GLN A 284 -10.68 15.41 -12.44
N GLN A 285 -11.65 14.75 -13.05
CA GLN A 285 -12.88 15.42 -13.49
C GLN A 285 -13.70 15.97 -12.31
N HIS A 286 -13.72 15.26 -11.17
CA HIS A 286 -14.46 15.68 -9.96
C HIS A 286 -13.74 16.77 -9.16
N TYR A 287 -12.42 16.67 -9.00
CA TYR A 287 -11.66 17.48 -8.05
C TYR A 287 -10.66 18.45 -8.69
N GLY A 288 -10.56 18.42 -10.04
CA GLY A 288 -9.65 19.30 -10.79
C GLY A 288 -8.19 19.14 -10.35
N ASP A 289 -7.50 20.27 -10.24
CA ASP A 289 -6.08 20.33 -9.90
C ASP A 289 -5.77 19.98 -8.43
N PHE A 290 -6.80 19.75 -7.60
CA PHE A 290 -6.58 19.27 -6.24
C PHE A 290 -6.02 17.86 -6.20
N VAL A 291 -6.30 17.03 -7.20
CA VAL A 291 -5.76 15.68 -7.32
C VAL A 291 -4.61 15.63 -8.32
N ALA A 292 -3.58 14.86 -7.99
CA ALA A 292 -2.40 14.69 -8.85
C ALA A 292 -1.95 13.24 -8.90
N LEU A 293 -1.27 12.87 -9.97
CA LEU A 293 -0.52 11.62 -10.03
C LEU A 293 0.79 11.77 -9.24
N PRO A 294 1.33 10.67 -8.68
CA PRO A 294 2.59 10.72 -7.96
C PRO A 294 3.75 11.09 -8.89
N LYS A 295 4.67 11.93 -8.41
CA LYS A 295 5.91 12.29 -9.14
C LYS A 295 6.85 11.10 -9.25
N TYR A 296 7.00 10.37 -8.14
CA TYR A 296 7.89 9.21 -8.01
C TYR A 296 7.19 8.10 -7.22
N GLU A 297 7.71 6.90 -7.32
CA GLU A 297 7.29 5.75 -6.53
C GLU A 297 7.76 5.82 -5.07
N PRO A 298 7.18 5.03 -4.12
CA PRO A 298 7.54 5.05 -2.70
C PRO A 298 9.03 4.79 -2.43
N LEU A 299 9.65 3.87 -3.17
CA LEU A 299 11.07 3.57 -3.00
C LEU A 299 11.97 4.77 -3.28
N HIS A 300 11.62 5.60 -4.27
CA HIS A 300 12.33 6.87 -4.50
C HIS A 300 12.06 7.87 -3.39
N GLY A 301 10.86 7.86 -2.82
CA GLY A 301 10.52 8.63 -1.62
C GLY A 301 11.40 8.28 -0.42
N ALA A 302 11.71 7.00 -0.22
CA ALA A 302 12.66 6.59 0.83
C ALA A 302 14.05 7.18 0.60
N VAL A 303 14.52 7.23 -0.67
CA VAL A 303 15.81 7.87 -0.99
C VAL A 303 15.76 9.39 -0.75
N ILE A 304 14.65 10.05 -1.09
CA ILE A 304 14.46 11.48 -0.79
C ILE A 304 14.55 11.74 0.71
N LEU A 305 13.84 10.95 1.54
CA LEU A 305 13.88 11.09 3.00
C LEU A 305 15.27 10.79 3.56
N ALA A 306 15.96 9.79 3.04
CA ALA A 306 17.34 9.51 3.45
C ALA A 306 18.28 10.72 3.24
N LYS A 307 18.05 11.51 2.20
CA LYS A 307 18.80 12.76 1.96
C LYS A 307 18.33 13.88 2.87
N GLN A 308 17.02 14.12 2.99
CA GLN A 308 16.45 15.23 3.76
C GLN A 308 16.77 15.16 5.25
N ASP A 309 16.65 13.98 5.86
CA ASP A 309 16.86 13.77 7.29
C ASP A 309 18.31 14.01 7.74
N PHE A 310 19.26 13.82 6.83
CA PHE A 310 20.69 13.89 7.13
C PHE A 310 21.42 15.03 6.40
N ALA A 311 20.71 15.85 5.61
CA ALA A 311 21.29 17.01 4.93
C ALA A 311 21.60 18.17 5.88
N SER A 312 21.07 18.17 7.09
CA SER A 312 21.17 19.26 8.08
C SER A 312 22.21 19.01 9.19
N ASN A 313 23.03 17.95 9.06
CA ASN A 313 24.10 17.64 10.03
C ASN A 313 25.50 17.84 9.46
#